data_b2ebfa5a5de4d8d791df99df432d9593
#
_entry.id   b2ebfa5a5de4d8d791df99df432d9593
#
_cell.length_a   1.000
_cell.length_b   1.000
_cell.length_c   1.000
_cell.angle_alpha   90.00
_cell.angle_beta   90.00
_cell.angle_gamma   90.00
#
_symmetry.space_group_name_H-M   'P 1'
#
loop_
_entity.id
_entity.type
_entity.pdbx_description
1 polymer ?
#
loop_
_entity_poly.entity_id
_entity_poly.type
_entity_poly.pdbx_seq_one_letter_code
_entity_poly.pdbx_strand_id
1 'polypeptide(L)'
;MHRRLSFAVLLGLIIVLPLVAGGEKKLVLKVLVPEADAEIIVNGKTIEGEGTERKIEVEAAAKGQKVHIVTASWEPNNYTKFTRTRKVPIDSKGPVTVDLTKAYDTEKIKIRYVPTPDDVVAKMCQLGKVTKKDTVYDIGCGDGRMVIHAVEKFAAKRGVGIDLDEVRIKESKENAKKHKVEEKVEFRVGDALDIKDLSDASVVLLYMGDDVNLRLRPILQKTLKPGSRIVSHRFLMGDWKPQRTETFTGDDGDEYSIHLWVIGKKRKD
;
A
#
# COMPACT_ATOMS: atom_id res chain seq x y z
N MET A 1 19.55 0.32 -97.75
CA MET A 1 19.48 0.94 -96.38
C MET A 1 18.91 -0.08 -95.41
N HIS A 2 19.77 -0.81 -94.74
CA HIS A 2 19.34 -1.83 -93.71
C HIS A 2 19.92 -1.46 -92.36
N ARG A 3 19.05 -1.02 -91.46
CA ARG A 3 19.37 -0.76 -90.04
C ARG A 3 19.38 -2.09 -89.26
N ARG A 4 20.52 -2.48 -88.73
CA ARG A 4 20.64 -3.58 -87.78
C ARG A 4 20.31 -3.08 -86.41
N LEU A 5 19.27 -3.63 -85.74
CA LEU A 5 19.00 -3.46 -84.36
C LEU A 5 19.85 -4.46 -83.56
N SER A 6 20.73 -3.96 -82.72
CA SER A 6 21.42 -4.78 -81.73
C SER A 6 20.57 -4.86 -80.45
N PHE A 7 20.17 -6.09 -80.05
CA PHE A 7 19.54 -6.37 -78.77
C PHE A 7 20.65 -6.58 -77.73
N ALA A 8 20.75 -5.69 -76.75
CA ALA A 8 21.56 -5.87 -75.59
C ALA A 8 20.72 -6.65 -74.55
N VAL A 9 21.14 -7.86 -74.23
CA VAL A 9 20.58 -8.67 -73.14
C VAL A 9 21.23 -8.18 -71.80
N LEU A 10 20.45 -7.49 -71.03
CA LEU A 10 20.84 -7.11 -69.61
C LEU A 10 20.61 -8.34 -68.70
N LEU A 11 21.68 -9.04 -68.36
CA LEU A 11 21.63 -10.06 -67.34
C LEU A 11 21.47 -9.34 -65.97
N GLY A 12 20.24 -9.32 -65.43
CA GLY A 12 19.96 -8.84 -64.08
C GLY A 12 20.50 -9.83 -63.05
N LEU A 13 21.51 -9.41 -62.31
CA LEU A 13 22.01 -10.13 -61.13
C LEU A 13 20.96 -10.05 -60.00
N ILE A 14 20.19 -11.11 -59.77
CA ILE A 14 19.29 -11.23 -58.65
C ILE A 14 20.15 -11.52 -57.43
N ILE A 15 20.44 -10.49 -56.63
CA ILE A 15 21.01 -10.66 -55.27
C ILE A 15 19.88 -11.16 -54.39
N VAL A 16 19.83 -12.47 -54.15
CA VAL A 16 18.99 -13.06 -53.12
C VAL A 16 19.70 -12.76 -51.76
N LEU A 17 19.29 -11.69 -51.10
CA LEU A 17 19.63 -11.48 -49.72
C LEU A 17 18.97 -12.61 -48.90
N PRO A 18 19.73 -13.34 -48.06
CA PRO A 18 19.12 -14.31 -47.16
C PRO A 18 18.21 -13.54 -46.20
N LEU A 19 16.92 -13.84 -46.26
CA LEU A 19 15.96 -13.43 -45.26
C LEU A 19 16.35 -14.11 -43.94
N VAL A 20 17.10 -13.43 -43.11
CA VAL A 20 17.36 -13.88 -41.73
C VAL A 20 16.03 -13.78 -40.97
N ALA A 21 15.22 -14.80 -41.12
CA ALA A 21 14.06 -15.04 -40.27
C ALA A 21 14.55 -15.51 -38.86
N GLY A 22 15.27 -14.67 -38.19
CA GLY A 22 15.50 -14.78 -36.75
C GLY A 22 14.27 -14.27 -36.03
N GLY A 23 13.19 -15.04 -36.02
CA GLY A 23 12.07 -14.75 -35.14
C GLY A 23 12.57 -14.79 -33.69
N GLU A 24 12.85 -13.62 -33.08
CA GLU A 24 13.14 -13.52 -31.67
C GLU A 24 11.99 -14.21 -30.93
N LYS A 25 12.34 -15.28 -30.18
CA LYS A 25 11.37 -16.04 -29.41
C LYS A 25 10.79 -15.11 -28.36
N LYS A 26 9.58 -14.61 -28.59
CA LYS A 26 8.84 -13.82 -27.61
C LYS A 26 8.58 -14.67 -26.37
N LEU A 27 8.89 -14.13 -25.20
CA LEU A 27 8.54 -14.74 -23.93
C LEU A 27 7.05 -14.44 -23.66
N VAL A 28 6.28 -15.47 -23.31
CA VAL A 28 4.89 -15.32 -22.88
C VAL A 28 4.83 -15.33 -21.35
N LEU A 29 4.31 -14.27 -20.77
CA LEU A 29 4.03 -14.17 -19.34
C LEU A 29 2.53 -14.43 -19.09
N LYS A 30 2.24 -15.34 -18.18
CA LYS A 30 0.91 -15.50 -17.57
C LYS A 30 0.90 -14.72 -16.27
N VAL A 31 0.33 -13.52 -16.26
CA VAL A 31 0.29 -12.64 -15.10
C VAL A 31 -1.02 -12.83 -14.35
N LEU A 32 -0.92 -13.16 -13.06
CA LEU A 32 -2.06 -13.27 -12.15
C LEU A 32 -2.10 -12.05 -11.24
N VAL A 33 -3.24 -11.37 -11.15
CA VAL A 33 -3.46 -10.17 -10.33
C VAL A 33 -4.68 -10.33 -9.43
N PRO A 34 -4.76 -9.64 -8.28
CA PRO A 34 -5.88 -9.76 -7.35
C PRO A 34 -7.19 -9.21 -7.92
N GLU A 35 -7.12 -8.11 -8.66
CA GLU A 35 -8.28 -7.38 -9.18
C GLU A 35 -8.27 -7.35 -10.71
N ALA A 36 -9.45 -7.45 -11.32
CA ALA A 36 -9.58 -7.52 -12.78
C ALA A 36 -9.14 -6.23 -13.49
N ASP A 37 -9.29 -5.08 -12.83
CA ASP A 37 -8.93 -3.75 -13.31
C ASP A 37 -7.50 -3.32 -12.91
N ALA A 38 -6.72 -4.20 -12.28
CA ALA A 38 -5.34 -3.89 -11.91
C ALA A 38 -4.53 -3.39 -13.12
N GLU A 39 -3.87 -2.24 -12.97
CA GLU A 39 -2.91 -1.74 -13.95
C GLU A 39 -1.67 -2.64 -13.98
N ILE A 40 -1.26 -3.12 -15.15
CA ILE A 40 -0.03 -3.91 -15.31
C ILE A 40 0.98 -3.12 -16.13
N ILE A 41 2.21 -3.05 -15.61
CA ILE A 41 3.35 -2.43 -16.29
C ILE A 41 4.45 -3.49 -16.46
N VAL A 42 4.92 -3.67 -17.69
CA VAL A 42 6.04 -4.56 -17.99
C VAL A 42 7.17 -3.74 -18.61
N ASN A 43 8.35 -3.77 -17.96
CA ASN A 43 9.53 -3.01 -18.39
C ASN A 43 9.25 -1.51 -18.60
N GLY A 44 8.38 -0.92 -17.78
CA GLY A 44 7.99 0.49 -17.87
C GLY A 44 6.89 0.79 -18.89
N LYS A 45 6.37 -0.20 -19.61
CA LYS A 45 5.28 -0.04 -20.57
C LYS A 45 3.97 -0.55 -19.94
N THR A 46 2.94 0.28 -19.92
CA THR A 46 1.58 -0.12 -19.50
C THR A 46 1.00 -1.13 -20.48
N ILE A 47 0.38 -2.17 -19.96
CA ILE A 47 -0.27 -3.25 -20.70
C ILE A 47 -1.78 -3.10 -20.55
N GLU A 48 -2.44 -2.79 -21.66
CA GLU A 48 -3.88 -2.68 -21.71
C GLU A 48 -4.58 -4.03 -21.53
N GLY A 49 -5.78 -4.00 -20.99
CA GLY A 49 -6.65 -5.18 -20.83
C GLY A 49 -7.12 -5.35 -19.39
N GLU A 50 -8.15 -6.18 -19.21
CA GLU A 50 -8.79 -6.48 -17.94
C GLU A 50 -8.75 -7.99 -17.64
N GLY A 51 -9.09 -8.35 -16.40
CA GLY A 51 -9.13 -9.73 -15.93
C GLY A 51 -8.03 -10.08 -14.95
N THR A 52 -8.30 -11.04 -14.09
CA THR A 52 -7.36 -11.50 -13.04
C THR A 52 -6.25 -12.41 -13.57
N GLU A 53 -6.36 -12.87 -14.80
CA GLU A 53 -5.34 -13.62 -15.54
C GLU A 53 -5.12 -12.99 -16.90
N ARG A 54 -3.89 -12.53 -17.18
CA ARG A 54 -3.52 -11.90 -18.47
C ARG A 54 -2.33 -12.60 -19.11
N LYS A 55 -2.42 -12.88 -20.41
CA LYS A 55 -1.31 -13.39 -21.22
C LYS A 55 -0.65 -12.21 -21.93
N ILE A 56 0.65 -12.00 -21.66
CA ILE A 56 1.43 -10.87 -22.15
C ILE A 56 2.61 -11.42 -22.95
N GLU A 57 2.72 -11.05 -24.21
CA GLU A 57 3.92 -11.30 -25.01
C GLU A 57 4.95 -10.21 -24.71
N VAL A 58 6.13 -10.60 -24.29
CA VAL A 58 7.21 -9.68 -23.98
C VAL A 58 8.23 -9.71 -25.10
N GLU A 59 8.58 -8.54 -25.60
CA GLU A 59 9.63 -8.37 -26.60
C GLU A 59 10.99 -8.79 -26.02
N ALA A 60 11.93 -9.09 -26.90
CA ALA A 60 13.30 -9.40 -26.51
C ALA A 60 13.87 -8.30 -25.60
N ALA A 61 14.63 -8.71 -24.61
CA ALA A 61 15.22 -7.81 -23.64
C ALA A 61 16.18 -6.81 -24.30
N ALA A 62 16.14 -5.55 -23.87
CA ALA A 62 17.11 -4.55 -24.30
C ALA A 62 18.54 -4.98 -23.93
N LYS A 63 19.53 -4.51 -24.70
CA LYS A 63 20.96 -4.83 -24.48
C LYS A 63 21.36 -4.48 -23.04
N GLY A 64 21.84 -5.48 -22.29
CA GLY A 64 22.24 -5.34 -20.90
C GLY A 64 21.15 -5.59 -19.86
N GLN A 65 19.90 -5.75 -20.26
CA GLN A 65 18.82 -6.15 -19.36
C GLN A 65 18.99 -7.63 -18.96
N LYS A 66 18.82 -7.96 -17.69
CA LYS A 66 18.92 -9.33 -17.15
C LYS A 66 17.58 -9.91 -16.73
N VAL A 67 16.60 -9.06 -16.49
CA VAL A 67 15.27 -9.44 -16.02
C VAL A 67 14.19 -8.60 -16.69
N HIS A 68 13.02 -9.17 -16.89
CA HIS A 68 11.81 -8.39 -17.12
C HIS A 68 11.22 -7.98 -15.76
N ILE A 69 10.81 -6.73 -15.65
CA ILE A 69 10.16 -6.20 -14.45
C ILE A 69 8.66 -6.16 -14.72
N VAL A 70 7.89 -6.91 -13.94
CA VAL A 70 6.42 -6.94 -14.01
C VAL A 70 5.87 -6.32 -12.74
N THR A 71 5.15 -5.23 -12.88
CA THR A 71 4.51 -4.51 -11.78
C THR A 71 3.00 -4.51 -12.00
N ALA A 72 2.24 -4.79 -10.94
CA ALA A 72 0.81 -4.54 -10.92
C ALA A 72 0.46 -3.58 -9.80
N SER A 73 -0.50 -2.67 -10.06
CA SER A 73 -1.10 -1.82 -9.04
C SER A 73 -2.62 -1.82 -9.14
N TRP A 74 -3.30 -1.77 -7.99
CA TRP A 74 -4.76 -1.78 -7.88
C TRP A 74 -5.21 -1.03 -6.62
N GLU A 75 -6.46 -0.63 -6.59
CA GLU A 75 -7.06 0.12 -5.49
C GLU A 75 -8.33 -0.61 -5.02
N PRO A 76 -8.25 -1.52 -4.02
CA PRO A 76 -9.42 -2.27 -3.54
C PRO A 76 -10.48 -1.34 -2.92
N ASN A 77 -10.10 -0.12 -2.62
CA ASN A 77 -10.97 0.95 -2.11
C ASN A 77 -10.34 2.33 -2.42
N ASN A 78 -11.10 3.41 -2.18
CA ASN A 78 -10.66 4.79 -2.46
C ASN A 78 -9.51 5.30 -1.58
N TYR A 79 -9.03 4.51 -0.64
CA TYR A 79 -8.03 4.90 0.36
C TYR A 79 -6.69 4.19 0.19
N THR A 80 -6.67 3.00 -0.40
CA THR A 80 -5.49 2.14 -0.42
C THR A 80 -5.09 1.77 -1.83
N LYS A 81 -3.85 2.06 -2.23
CA LYS A 81 -3.24 1.59 -3.47
C LYS A 81 -2.14 0.59 -3.15
N PHE A 82 -2.28 -0.61 -3.70
CA PHE A 82 -1.24 -1.64 -3.66
C PHE A 82 -0.41 -1.62 -4.92
N THR A 83 0.88 -1.89 -4.79
CA THR A 83 1.79 -2.10 -5.92
C THR A 83 2.68 -3.29 -5.61
N ARG A 84 2.69 -4.28 -6.49
CA ARG A 84 3.57 -5.47 -6.39
C ARG A 84 4.43 -5.59 -7.62
N THR A 85 5.69 -5.98 -7.41
CA THR A 85 6.66 -6.13 -8.48
C THR A 85 7.30 -7.51 -8.44
N ARG A 86 7.49 -8.11 -9.63
CA ARG A 86 8.25 -9.35 -9.83
C ARG A 86 9.31 -9.16 -10.89
N LYS A 87 10.44 -9.84 -10.70
CA LYS A 87 11.52 -9.93 -11.67
C LYS A 87 11.50 -11.30 -12.31
N VAL A 88 11.42 -11.34 -13.64
CA VAL A 88 11.45 -12.56 -14.43
C VAL A 88 12.76 -12.61 -15.21
N PRO A 89 13.61 -13.63 -15.07
CA PRO A 89 14.86 -13.75 -15.84
C PRO A 89 14.57 -13.77 -17.35
N ILE A 90 15.41 -13.09 -18.15
CA ILE A 90 15.24 -13.00 -19.60
C ILE A 90 15.48 -14.31 -20.34
N ASP A 91 16.26 -15.21 -19.73
CA ASP A 91 16.59 -16.53 -20.25
C ASP A 91 15.53 -17.60 -19.93
N SER A 92 14.42 -17.18 -19.31
CA SER A 92 13.29 -18.06 -19.03
C SER A 92 12.74 -18.69 -20.32
N LYS A 93 12.47 -20.00 -20.27
CA LYS A 93 11.97 -20.76 -21.42
C LYS A 93 10.49 -21.07 -21.26
N GLY A 94 9.73 -20.82 -22.34
CA GLY A 94 8.29 -21.08 -22.37
C GLY A 94 7.45 -20.08 -21.57
N PRO A 95 6.17 -20.35 -21.40
CA PRO A 95 5.28 -19.49 -20.61
C PRO A 95 5.71 -19.44 -19.15
N VAL A 96 5.87 -18.23 -18.59
CA VAL A 96 6.22 -18.01 -17.19
C VAL A 96 5.00 -17.46 -16.43
N THR A 97 4.62 -18.11 -15.34
CA THR A 97 3.57 -17.59 -14.46
C THR A 97 4.18 -16.55 -13.49
N VAL A 98 3.64 -15.34 -13.52
CA VAL A 98 3.97 -14.24 -12.63
C VAL A 98 2.79 -14.03 -11.68
N ASP A 99 2.87 -14.61 -10.48
CA ASP A 99 1.81 -14.51 -9.49
C ASP A 99 1.98 -13.22 -8.66
N LEU A 100 1.12 -12.23 -8.89
CA LEU A 100 1.03 -10.98 -8.14
C LEU A 100 -0.16 -10.97 -7.18
N THR A 101 -0.88 -12.09 -7.02
CA THR A 101 -1.98 -12.22 -6.05
C THR A 101 -1.47 -12.32 -4.61
N LYS A 102 -0.23 -12.75 -4.42
CA LYS A 102 0.41 -12.94 -3.11
C LYS A 102 1.32 -11.78 -2.77
N ALA A 103 1.27 -11.33 -1.52
CA ALA A 103 2.22 -10.36 -0.98
C ALA A 103 3.63 -10.97 -0.88
N TYR A 104 4.65 -10.17 -1.17
CA TYR A 104 6.07 -10.49 -1.04
C TYR A 104 6.81 -9.21 -0.61
N ASP A 105 8.09 -9.30 -0.32
CA ASP A 105 8.93 -8.20 0.18
C ASP A 105 8.97 -6.94 -0.72
N THR A 106 8.51 -7.05 -1.96
CA THR A 106 8.46 -5.93 -2.92
C THR A 106 7.11 -5.22 -2.97
N GLU A 107 6.17 -5.57 -2.08
CA GLU A 107 4.89 -4.88 -2.01
C GLU A 107 5.06 -3.48 -1.43
N LYS A 108 4.42 -2.51 -2.09
CA LYS A 108 4.27 -1.14 -1.58
C LYS A 108 2.79 -0.87 -1.37
N ILE A 109 2.47 -0.30 -0.22
CA ILE A 109 1.13 0.12 0.14
C ILE A 109 1.17 1.64 0.28
N LYS A 110 0.33 2.33 -0.48
CA LYS A 110 0.13 3.77 -0.34
C LYS A 110 -1.28 4.02 0.15
N ILE A 111 -1.40 4.67 1.29
CA ILE A 111 -2.68 5.09 1.87
C ILE A 111 -2.88 6.56 1.50
N ARG A 112 -4.08 6.89 1.03
CA ARG A 112 -4.47 8.27 0.79
C ARG A 112 -4.62 8.98 2.13
N TYR A 113 -3.87 10.04 2.30
CA TYR A 113 -4.03 10.89 3.48
C TYR A 113 -5.39 11.60 3.45
N VAL A 114 -6.21 11.33 4.47
CA VAL A 114 -7.48 12.00 4.74
C VAL A 114 -7.51 12.30 6.23
N PRO A 115 -7.51 13.58 6.62
CA PRO A 115 -7.51 13.94 8.03
C PRO A 115 -8.84 13.58 8.70
N THR A 116 -8.78 12.95 9.88
CA THR A 116 -9.97 12.71 10.70
C THR A 116 -10.45 14.03 11.29
N PRO A 117 -11.75 14.39 11.19
CA PRO A 117 -12.29 15.59 11.83
C PRO A 117 -12.08 15.60 13.35
N ASP A 118 -11.92 16.80 13.94
CA ASP A 118 -11.54 16.94 15.35
C ASP A 118 -12.60 16.41 16.32
N ASP A 119 -13.89 16.56 15.99
CA ASP A 119 -15.01 16.00 16.75
C ASP A 119 -15.01 14.46 16.73
N VAL A 120 -14.66 13.86 15.57
CA VAL A 120 -14.46 12.41 15.43
C VAL A 120 -13.28 11.94 16.29
N VAL A 121 -12.14 12.66 16.27
CA VAL A 121 -10.99 12.37 17.13
C VAL A 121 -11.39 12.43 18.61
N ALA A 122 -12.17 13.44 18.99
CA ALA A 122 -12.70 13.56 20.37
C ALA A 122 -13.55 12.34 20.74
N LYS A 123 -14.44 11.89 19.86
CA LYS A 123 -15.26 10.68 20.05
C LYS A 123 -14.40 9.42 20.15
N MET A 124 -13.35 9.28 19.33
CA MET A 124 -12.41 8.16 19.41
C MET A 124 -11.70 8.13 20.78
N CYS A 125 -11.22 9.27 21.26
CA CYS A 125 -10.60 9.38 22.58
C CYS A 125 -11.59 9.08 23.71
N GLN A 126 -12.85 9.51 23.60
CA GLN A 126 -13.91 9.19 24.57
C GLN A 126 -14.22 7.70 24.60
N LEU A 127 -14.42 7.07 23.43
CA LEU A 127 -14.68 5.63 23.30
C LEU A 127 -13.50 4.81 23.85
N GLY A 128 -12.26 5.22 23.54
CA GLY A 128 -11.02 4.64 24.08
C GLY A 128 -10.80 4.94 25.55
N LYS A 129 -11.63 5.79 26.19
CA LYS A 129 -11.48 6.23 27.58
C LYS A 129 -10.08 6.74 27.88
N VAL A 130 -9.56 7.62 27.00
CA VAL A 130 -8.23 8.21 27.16
C VAL A 130 -8.15 9.04 28.44
N THR A 131 -7.08 8.87 29.21
CA THR A 131 -6.82 9.55 30.49
C THR A 131 -5.35 9.96 30.61
N LYS A 132 -5.01 10.72 31.67
CA LYS A 132 -3.65 11.13 32.02
C LYS A 132 -2.67 9.96 32.28
N LYS A 133 -3.14 8.72 32.32
CA LYS A 133 -2.30 7.53 32.53
C LYS A 133 -1.90 6.89 31.18
N ASP A 134 -2.52 7.32 30.09
CA ASP A 134 -2.41 6.63 28.81
C ASP A 134 -1.26 7.15 27.96
N THR A 135 -0.57 6.21 27.32
CA THR A 135 0.27 6.46 26.17
C THR A 135 -0.57 6.11 24.93
N VAL A 136 -0.84 7.13 24.09
CA VAL A 136 -1.68 7.01 22.92
C VAL A 136 -0.80 6.90 21.67
N TYR A 137 -0.99 5.85 20.89
CA TYR A 137 -0.35 5.69 19.60
C TYR A 137 -1.34 5.99 18.48
N ASP A 138 -0.86 6.61 17.43
CA ASP A 138 -1.55 6.79 16.15
C ASP A 138 -0.68 6.20 15.05
N ILE A 139 -1.15 5.13 14.42
CA ILE A 139 -0.44 4.42 13.36
C ILE A 139 -1.00 4.87 12.01
N GLY A 140 -0.16 5.52 11.19
CA GLY A 140 -0.59 6.32 10.04
C GLY A 140 -1.03 7.72 10.46
N CYS A 141 -0.19 8.38 11.28
CA CYS A 141 -0.59 9.58 12.03
C CYS A 141 -0.80 10.85 11.18
N GLY A 142 -0.37 10.84 9.91
CA GLY A 142 -0.49 12.00 9.05
C GLY A 142 0.09 13.26 9.70
N ASP A 143 -0.74 14.29 9.86
CA ASP A 143 -0.37 15.57 10.46
C ASP A 143 -0.31 15.56 12.00
N GLY A 144 -0.49 14.39 12.63
CA GLY A 144 -0.35 14.18 14.07
C GLY A 144 -1.54 14.59 14.92
N ARG A 145 -2.65 15.04 14.29
CA ARG A 145 -3.80 15.61 15.01
C ARG A 145 -4.39 14.71 16.08
N MET A 146 -4.46 13.39 15.86
CA MET A 146 -5.09 12.48 16.82
C MET A 146 -4.30 12.41 18.14
N VAL A 147 -2.98 12.26 18.10
CA VAL A 147 -2.17 12.21 19.33
C VAL A 147 -2.01 13.59 19.96
N ILE A 148 -1.95 14.65 19.16
CA ILE A 148 -1.96 16.04 19.66
C ILE A 148 -3.25 16.30 20.45
N HIS A 149 -4.39 15.95 19.88
CA HIS A 149 -5.71 16.10 20.51
C HIS A 149 -5.81 15.27 21.79
N ALA A 150 -5.34 14.01 21.77
CA ALA A 150 -5.33 13.15 22.95
C ALA A 150 -4.52 13.76 24.10
N VAL A 151 -3.37 14.38 23.82
CA VAL A 151 -2.53 15.04 24.83
C VAL A 151 -3.15 16.36 25.28
N GLU A 152 -3.61 17.20 24.35
CA GLU A 152 -4.12 18.55 24.64
C GLU A 152 -5.47 18.51 25.35
N LYS A 153 -6.43 17.73 24.83
CA LYS A 153 -7.84 17.75 25.27
C LYS A 153 -8.17 16.66 26.30
N PHE A 154 -7.48 15.52 26.26
CA PHE A 154 -7.71 14.39 27.16
C PHE A 154 -6.60 14.20 28.19
N ALA A 155 -5.61 15.11 28.18
CA ALA A 155 -4.46 15.08 29.09
C ALA A 155 -3.69 13.74 29.04
N ALA A 156 -3.67 13.04 27.91
CA ALA A 156 -2.88 11.82 27.78
C ALA A 156 -1.42 12.05 28.25
N LYS A 157 -0.84 11.05 28.90
CA LYS A 157 0.53 11.13 29.44
C LYS A 157 1.53 11.38 28.31
N ARG A 158 1.33 10.73 27.17
CA ARG A 158 2.21 10.80 26.00
C ARG A 158 1.44 10.43 24.73
N GLY A 159 1.79 11.05 23.61
CA GLY A 159 1.35 10.70 22.27
C GLY A 159 2.52 10.20 21.43
N VAL A 160 2.32 9.17 20.60
CA VAL A 160 3.31 8.69 19.63
C VAL A 160 2.62 8.52 18.27
N GLY A 161 3.09 9.26 17.27
CA GLY A 161 2.63 9.13 15.89
C GLY A 161 3.67 8.42 15.03
N ILE A 162 3.23 7.50 14.18
CA ILE A 162 4.08 6.80 13.22
C ILE A 162 3.47 7.00 11.83
N ASP A 163 4.27 7.43 10.87
CA ASP A 163 3.85 7.54 9.46
C ASP A 163 5.00 7.20 8.53
N LEU A 164 4.70 6.65 7.37
CA LEU A 164 5.70 6.32 6.35
C LEU A 164 6.19 7.58 5.62
N ASP A 165 5.36 8.63 5.56
CA ASP A 165 5.62 9.86 4.82
C ASP A 165 6.38 10.87 5.69
N GLU A 166 7.64 11.12 5.35
CA GLU A 166 8.50 12.12 6.03
C GLU A 166 7.90 13.52 6.01
N VAL A 167 7.13 13.87 4.96
CA VAL A 167 6.45 15.17 4.87
C VAL A 167 5.38 15.28 5.93
N ARG A 168 4.59 14.21 6.14
CA ARG A 168 3.58 14.15 7.20
C ARG A 168 4.22 14.24 8.59
N ILE A 169 5.34 13.54 8.80
CA ILE A 169 6.08 13.60 10.08
C ILE A 169 6.64 15.00 10.35
N LYS A 170 7.11 15.72 9.32
CA LYS A 170 7.53 17.10 9.49
C LYS A 170 6.36 17.99 9.90
N GLU A 171 5.23 17.86 9.19
CA GLU A 171 4.00 18.61 9.48
C GLU A 171 3.48 18.33 10.89
N SER A 172 3.47 17.05 11.32
CA SER A 172 3.03 16.66 12.67
C SER A 172 3.87 17.32 13.77
N LYS A 173 5.19 17.41 13.57
CA LYS A 173 6.10 18.13 14.50
C LYS A 173 5.84 19.62 14.56
N GLU A 174 5.54 20.25 13.42
CA GLU A 174 5.16 21.66 13.35
C GLU A 174 3.82 21.92 14.04
N ASN A 175 2.84 21.03 13.84
CA ASN A 175 1.57 21.10 14.52
C ASN A 175 1.69 20.93 16.03
N ALA A 176 2.51 19.98 16.51
CA ALA A 176 2.75 19.82 17.94
C ALA A 176 3.31 21.10 18.61
N LYS A 177 4.21 21.80 17.94
CA LYS A 177 4.70 23.11 18.41
C LYS A 177 3.62 24.18 18.46
N LYS A 178 2.77 24.26 17.42
CA LYS A 178 1.62 25.19 17.40
C LYS A 178 0.67 24.97 18.57
N HIS A 179 0.45 23.69 18.92
CA HIS A 179 -0.41 23.26 20.06
C HIS A 179 0.33 23.25 21.41
N LYS A 180 1.64 23.55 21.45
CA LYS A 180 2.48 23.57 22.68
C LYS A 180 2.48 22.24 23.43
N VAL A 181 2.51 21.13 22.70
CA VAL A 181 2.53 19.76 23.23
C VAL A 181 3.77 18.96 22.80
N GLU A 182 4.74 19.58 22.13
CA GLU A 182 5.92 18.94 21.57
C GLU A 182 6.73 18.11 22.58
N GLU A 183 6.73 18.50 23.86
CA GLU A 183 7.40 17.77 24.93
C GLU A 183 6.68 16.47 25.34
N LYS A 184 5.42 16.31 24.93
CA LYS A 184 4.57 15.15 25.26
C LYS A 184 4.24 14.26 24.08
N VAL A 185 4.63 14.66 22.86
CA VAL A 185 4.38 13.89 21.66
C VAL A 185 5.68 13.56 20.94
N GLU A 186 5.72 12.40 20.33
CA GLU A 186 6.84 11.94 19.52
C GLU A 186 6.32 11.50 18.15
N PHE A 187 7.03 11.86 17.08
CA PHE A 187 6.68 11.46 15.71
C PHE A 187 7.87 10.78 15.04
N ARG A 188 7.60 9.59 14.48
CA ARG A 188 8.58 8.69 13.87
C ARG A 188 8.22 8.39 12.42
N VAL A 189 9.22 8.47 11.53
CA VAL A 189 9.09 7.87 10.19
C VAL A 189 9.20 6.37 10.33
N GLY A 190 8.22 5.63 9.81
CA GLY A 190 8.25 4.16 9.87
C GLY A 190 7.06 3.51 9.18
N ASP A 191 7.27 2.28 8.72
CA ASP A 191 6.20 1.45 8.18
C ASP A 191 5.37 0.85 9.33
N ALA A 192 4.06 1.05 9.27
CA ALA A 192 3.10 0.49 10.22
C ALA A 192 3.23 -1.04 10.35
N LEU A 193 3.56 -1.73 9.27
CA LEU A 193 3.69 -3.19 9.22
C LEU A 193 5.04 -3.70 9.73
N ASP A 194 6.01 -2.81 9.91
CA ASP A 194 7.33 -3.14 10.47
C ASP A 194 7.47 -2.90 11.97
N ILE A 195 6.40 -2.45 12.63
CA ILE A 195 6.40 -2.20 14.08
C ILE A 195 6.66 -3.51 14.83
N LYS A 196 7.70 -3.51 15.68
CA LYS A 196 8.13 -4.69 16.43
C LYS A 196 7.57 -4.74 17.85
N ASP A 197 7.28 -3.59 18.44
CA ASP A 197 6.82 -3.49 19.83
C ASP A 197 5.87 -2.28 20.03
N LEU A 198 4.74 -2.54 20.66
CA LEU A 198 3.75 -1.56 21.13
C LEU A 198 3.44 -1.76 22.61
N SER A 199 4.35 -2.39 23.37
CA SER A 199 4.10 -2.78 24.77
C SER A 199 3.93 -1.60 25.73
N ASP A 200 4.33 -0.39 25.34
CA ASP A 200 4.10 0.86 26.08
C ASP A 200 2.81 1.58 25.67
N ALA A 201 2.15 1.16 24.57
CA ALA A 201 0.87 1.71 24.17
C ALA A 201 -0.26 1.19 25.04
N SER A 202 -1.08 2.08 25.56
CA SER A 202 -2.32 1.74 26.27
C SER A 202 -3.57 2.02 25.42
N VAL A 203 -3.46 2.92 24.44
CA VAL A 203 -4.48 3.20 23.42
C VAL A 203 -3.80 3.30 22.07
N VAL A 204 -4.40 2.66 21.05
CA VAL A 204 -3.99 2.80 19.64
C VAL A 204 -5.16 3.37 18.88
N LEU A 205 -4.95 4.44 18.15
CA LEU A 205 -5.91 5.06 17.23
C LEU A 205 -5.53 4.68 15.80
N LEU A 206 -6.54 4.43 14.94
CA LEU A 206 -6.34 3.96 13.57
C LEU A 206 -7.34 4.62 12.60
N TYR A 207 -6.83 4.99 11.42
CA TYR A 207 -7.64 5.33 10.25
C TYR A 207 -6.90 4.88 8.98
N MET A 208 -6.77 3.55 8.77
CA MET A 208 -5.78 2.99 7.85
C MET A 208 -6.36 2.14 6.70
N GLY A 209 -7.68 1.94 6.63
CA GLY A 209 -8.32 1.02 5.69
C GLY A 209 -8.38 -0.43 6.22
N ASP A 210 -9.40 -1.19 5.77
CA ASP A 210 -9.64 -2.57 6.22
C ASP A 210 -8.46 -3.50 5.94
N ASP A 211 -7.84 -3.38 4.75
CA ASP A 211 -6.71 -4.23 4.34
C ASP A 211 -5.49 -4.04 5.23
N VAL A 212 -5.17 -2.79 5.57
CA VAL A 212 -4.03 -2.49 6.43
C VAL A 212 -4.35 -2.84 7.87
N ASN A 213 -5.55 -2.54 8.35
CA ASN A 213 -6.00 -2.94 9.68
C ASN A 213 -5.93 -4.46 9.86
N LEU A 214 -6.33 -5.25 8.84
CA LEU A 214 -6.23 -6.71 8.87
C LEU A 214 -4.78 -7.19 9.00
N ARG A 215 -3.84 -6.52 8.36
CA ARG A 215 -2.40 -6.83 8.46
C ARG A 215 -1.77 -6.35 9.75
N LEU A 216 -2.25 -5.23 10.33
CA LEU A 216 -1.84 -4.73 11.64
C LEU A 216 -2.34 -5.61 12.78
N ARG A 217 -3.49 -6.27 12.63
CA ARG A 217 -4.13 -7.09 13.66
C ARG A 217 -3.17 -8.06 14.37
N PRO A 218 -2.36 -8.90 13.68
CA PRO A 218 -1.44 -9.81 14.38
C PRO A 218 -0.35 -9.07 15.16
N ILE A 219 0.11 -7.91 14.69
CA ILE A 219 1.08 -7.06 15.39
C ILE A 219 0.46 -6.52 16.68
N LEU A 220 -0.75 -5.95 16.58
CA LEU A 220 -1.49 -5.41 17.73
C LEU A 220 -1.76 -6.48 18.78
N GLN A 221 -2.25 -7.66 18.36
CA GLN A 221 -2.56 -8.77 19.26
C GLN A 221 -1.32 -9.35 19.95
N LYS A 222 -0.17 -9.34 19.25
CA LYS A 222 1.09 -9.90 19.77
C LYS A 222 1.79 -8.95 20.74
N THR A 223 1.79 -7.64 20.44
CA THR A 223 2.67 -6.67 21.10
C THR A 223 1.97 -5.85 22.19
N LEU A 224 0.68 -5.59 22.03
CA LEU A 224 -0.08 -4.85 23.05
C LEU A 224 -0.30 -5.66 24.34
N LYS A 225 -0.28 -4.98 25.47
CA LYS A 225 -0.59 -5.58 26.79
C LYS A 225 -2.09 -5.82 26.96
N PRO A 226 -2.48 -6.83 27.75
CA PRO A 226 -3.87 -7.01 28.16
C PRO A 226 -4.46 -5.73 28.77
N GLY A 227 -5.67 -5.38 28.34
CA GLY A 227 -6.35 -4.14 28.74
C GLY A 227 -6.03 -2.94 27.84
N SER A 228 -5.06 -3.03 26.92
CA SER A 228 -4.88 -2.00 25.88
C SER A 228 -6.09 -1.93 24.99
N ARG A 229 -6.40 -0.73 24.51
CA ARG A 229 -7.57 -0.41 23.71
C ARG A 229 -7.15 0.03 22.31
N ILE A 230 -7.88 -0.43 21.31
CA ILE A 230 -7.70 -0.02 19.93
C ILE A 230 -8.99 0.64 19.49
N VAL A 231 -8.91 1.84 18.95
CA VAL A 231 -10.07 2.56 18.38
C VAL A 231 -9.79 2.85 16.93
N SER A 232 -10.61 2.29 16.04
CA SER A 232 -10.51 2.52 14.60
C SER A 232 -11.66 3.39 14.13
N HIS A 233 -11.34 4.43 13.38
CA HIS A 233 -12.30 5.21 12.62
C HIS A 233 -12.67 4.40 11.36
N ARG A 234 -13.96 4.16 11.16
CA ARG A 234 -14.59 3.57 9.97
C ARG A 234 -14.23 2.11 9.68
N PHE A 235 -12.97 1.73 9.76
CA PHE A 235 -12.45 0.46 9.23
C PHE A 235 -12.37 -0.64 10.28
N LEU A 236 -12.69 -1.88 9.86
CA LEU A 236 -12.68 -3.07 10.70
C LEU A 236 -11.33 -3.82 10.60
N MET A 237 -11.22 -4.95 11.31
CA MET A 237 -10.06 -5.87 11.32
C MET A 237 -10.45 -7.28 10.90
N GLY A 238 -11.15 -7.41 9.77
CA GLY A 238 -11.65 -8.68 9.27
C GLY A 238 -12.70 -9.30 10.21
N ASP A 239 -12.50 -10.57 10.56
CA ASP A 239 -13.42 -11.33 11.43
C ASP A 239 -13.26 -11.04 12.94
N TRP A 240 -12.26 -10.24 13.33
CA TRP A 240 -12.11 -9.82 14.72
C TRP A 240 -13.17 -8.77 15.08
N LYS A 241 -14.25 -9.21 15.71
CA LYS A 241 -15.39 -8.36 16.06
C LYS A 241 -14.98 -7.32 17.12
N PRO A 242 -15.35 -6.02 16.94
CA PRO A 242 -15.18 -5.01 17.96
C PRO A 242 -16.10 -5.31 19.15
N GLN A 243 -15.68 -4.95 20.37
CA GLN A 243 -16.53 -5.01 21.55
C GLN A 243 -17.61 -3.93 21.54
N ARG A 244 -17.33 -2.81 20.88
CA ARG A 244 -18.30 -1.70 20.75
C ARG A 244 -18.11 -1.00 19.40
N THR A 245 -19.21 -0.62 18.79
CA THR A 245 -19.27 0.29 17.65
C THR A 245 -20.20 1.45 18.02
N GLU A 246 -19.78 2.66 17.73
CA GLU A 246 -20.62 3.86 17.81
C GLU A 246 -20.72 4.48 16.44
N THR A 247 -21.95 4.86 16.06
CA THR A 247 -22.24 5.64 14.85
C THR A 247 -22.86 6.96 15.27
N PHE A 248 -22.44 8.05 14.67
CA PHE A 248 -22.91 9.39 14.98
C PHE A 248 -22.74 10.32 13.79
N THR A 249 -23.48 11.42 13.78
CA THR A 249 -23.32 12.50 12.80
C THR A 249 -22.27 13.47 13.32
N GLY A 250 -21.25 13.77 12.50
CA GLY A 250 -20.21 14.75 12.80
C GLY A 250 -20.68 16.19 12.65
N ASP A 251 -19.83 17.13 13.05
CA ASP A 251 -20.09 18.57 12.94
C ASP A 251 -20.22 19.05 11.48
N ASP A 252 -19.66 18.30 10.54
CA ASP A 252 -19.75 18.51 9.08
C ASP A 252 -21.05 17.95 8.46
N GLY A 253 -21.87 17.24 9.25
CA GLY A 253 -23.11 16.61 8.81
C GLY A 253 -22.95 15.19 8.25
N ASP A 254 -21.72 14.67 8.13
CA ASP A 254 -21.45 13.31 7.68
C ASP A 254 -21.67 12.28 8.79
N GLU A 255 -22.00 11.04 8.40
CA GLU A 255 -22.11 9.91 9.32
C GLU A 255 -20.76 9.22 9.52
N TYR A 256 -20.39 9.03 10.77
CA TYR A 256 -19.14 8.41 11.19
C TYR A 256 -19.37 7.17 12.03
N SER A 257 -18.54 6.15 11.82
CA SER A 257 -18.51 4.94 12.66
C SER A 257 -17.14 4.79 13.30
N ILE A 258 -17.11 4.51 14.58
CA ILE A 258 -15.89 4.21 15.34
C ILE A 258 -16.03 2.88 16.06
N HIS A 259 -14.95 2.11 16.10
CA HIS A 259 -14.94 0.75 16.59
C HIS A 259 -13.90 0.56 17.69
N LEU A 260 -14.26 -0.14 18.77
CA LEU A 260 -13.38 -0.41 19.92
C LEU A 260 -13.08 -1.89 20.04
N TRP A 261 -11.80 -2.22 20.18
CA TRP A 261 -11.29 -3.50 20.65
C TRP A 261 -10.50 -3.31 21.93
N VAL A 262 -10.60 -4.29 22.83
CA VAL A 262 -9.78 -4.37 24.05
C VAL A 262 -8.99 -5.66 24.02
N ILE A 263 -7.68 -5.57 24.21
CA ILE A 263 -6.80 -6.74 24.26
C ILE A 263 -7.15 -7.58 25.49
N GLY A 264 -7.56 -8.82 25.25
CA GLY A 264 -7.86 -9.78 26.32
C GLY A 264 -6.62 -10.26 27.05
N LYS A 265 -6.81 -10.92 28.20
CA LYS A 265 -5.72 -11.66 28.84
C LYS A 265 -5.26 -12.78 27.91
N LYS A 266 -3.95 -12.90 27.64
CA LYS A 266 -3.41 -14.06 26.93
C LYS A 266 -3.82 -15.31 27.73
N ARG A 267 -4.48 -16.29 27.10
CA ARG A 267 -4.65 -17.61 27.72
C ARG A 267 -3.24 -18.12 28.02
N LYS A 268 -3.02 -18.54 29.27
CA LYS A 268 -1.86 -19.38 29.60
C LYS A 268 -2.21 -20.76 29.05
N ASP A 269 -1.60 -21.15 27.94
CA ASP A 269 -1.59 -22.54 27.51
C ASP A 269 -0.70 -23.35 28.44
#